data_45dae1d978c2e631d607689fc70f10ce
#
_entry.id   45dae1d978c2e631d607689fc70f10ce
#
_cell.length_a   1.000
_cell.length_b   1.000
_cell.length_c   1.000
_cell.angle_alpha   90.00
_cell.angle_beta   90.00
_cell.angle_gamma   90.00
#
_symmetry.space_group_name_H-M   'P 1'
#
loop_
_entity.id
_entity.type
_entity.pdbx_description
1 polymer ?
#
loop_
_entity_poly.entity_id
_entity_poly.type
_entity_poly.pdbx_seq_one_letter_code
_entity_poly.pdbx_strand_id
1 'polypeptide(L)' 'MIDSLTKPAREETEGARLTMRQRNVLRLLAEGKSMKEVAETLNLAVRTVAFHKYRMMQLLNIKTSAELVRFAVAQHIV' A
#
# COMPACT_ATOMS: atom_id res chain seq x y z
N MET A 1 -1.86 6.73 21.92
CA MET A 1 -2.28 6.62 21.73
C MET A 1 -3.21 6.47 21.32
N ILE A 2 -3.60 6.56 21.29
CA ILE A 2 -4.56 6.44 21.09
C ILE A 2 -4.99 6.43 19.97
N ASP A 3 -4.64 6.73 19.40
CA ASP A 3 -5.02 6.76 18.31
C ASP A 3 -5.22 5.70 17.77
N SER A 4 -4.76 5.00 18.02
CA SER A 4 -4.90 3.93 17.46
C SER A 4 -6.06 3.44 17.65
N LEU A 5 -6.41 3.56 18.53
CA LEU A 5 -7.49 3.03 18.77
C LEU A 5 -8.44 3.45 18.05
N THR A 6 -8.35 4.25 17.78
CA THR A 6 -9.33 4.71 17.20
C THR A 6 -9.55 4.21 16.01
N LYS A 7 -9.18 4.04 15.34
CA LYS A 7 -9.49 3.72 14.24
C LYS A 7 -9.96 2.72 13.93
N PRO A 8 -9.88 2.27 14.11
CA PRO A 8 -10.23 1.29 13.62
C PRO A 8 -11.22 0.76 13.29
N ALA A 9 -11.55 0.51 13.82
CA ALA A 9 -12.59 -0.11 13.73
C ALA A 9 -13.29 -0.04 12.56
N ARG A 10 -13.78 0.86 12.20
CA ARG A 10 -14.60 0.91 11.18
C ARG A 10 -14.03 0.49 9.99
N GLU A 11 -12.88 0.18 9.97
CA GLU A 11 -12.35 -0.12 8.81
C GLU A 11 -12.40 -1.48 8.52
N GLU A 12 -13.42 -1.98 8.10
CA GLU A 12 -13.54 -3.32 7.76
C GLU A 12 -13.12 -3.62 6.38
N THR A 13 -12.92 -2.67 5.53
CA THR A 13 -12.51 -2.94 4.17
C THR A 13 -11.05 -3.31 4.16
N GLU A 14 -10.61 -4.05 3.15
CA GLU A 14 -9.24 -4.44 3.08
C GLU A 14 -8.30 -3.28 2.87
N GLY A 15 -8.77 -2.26 2.19
CA GLY A 15 -7.94 -1.08 2.04
C GLY A 15 -7.59 -0.45 3.36
N ALA A 16 -8.43 -0.65 4.37
CA ALA A 16 -8.18 -0.06 5.67
C ALA A 16 -7.15 -0.82 6.48
N ARG A 17 -6.74 -1.99 6.02
CA ARG A 17 -5.69 -2.73 6.71
C ARG A 17 -4.32 -2.15 6.44
N LEU A 18 -4.20 -1.29 5.46
CA LEU A 18 -2.92 -0.76 5.07
C LEU A 18 -2.55 0.43 5.92
N THR A 19 -1.27 0.54 6.25
CA THR A 19 -0.79 1.74 6.91
C THR A 19 -0.78 2.87 5.90
N MET A 20 -0.65 4.09 6.39
CA MET A 20 -0.59 5.25 5.50
C MET A 20 0.58 5.12 4.53
N ARG A 21 1.72 4.65 5.00
CA ARG A 21 2.89 4.50 4.14
C ARG A 21 2.63 3.45 3.06
N GLN A 22 2.00 2.34 3.44
CA GLN A 22 1.68 1.30 2.47
C GLN A 22 0.69 1.81 1.43
N ARG A 23 -0.30 2.59 1.85
CA ARG A 23 -1.24 3.16 0.90
C ARG A 23 -0.55 4.09 -0.08
N ASN A 24 0.39 4.90 0.40
CA ASN A 24 1.12 5.80 -0.48
C ASN A 24 1.93 5.02 -1.51
N VAL A 25 2.59 3.95 -1.07
CA VAL A 25 3.35 3.11 -1.98
C VAL A 25 2.42 2.49 -3.01
N LEU A 26 1.30 1.95 -2.55
CA LEU A 26 0.35 1.29 -3.43
C LEU A 26 -0.21 2.26 -4.46
N ARG A 27 -0.57 3.46 -4.03
CA ARG A 27 -1.13 4.44 -4.95
C ARG A 27 -0.14 4.79 -6.06
N LEU A 28 1.12 5.01 -5.69
CA LEU A 28 2.11 5.38 -6.69
C LEU A 28 2.41 4.22 -7.64
N LEU A 29 2.45 3.00 -7.12
CA LEU A 29 2.65 1.84 -7.98
C LEU A 29 1.48 1.68 -8.95
N ALA A 30 0.26 1.92 -8.48
CA ALA A 30 -0.90 1.80 -9.32
C ALA A 30 -0.95 2.88 -10.39
N GLU A 31 -0.29 4.01 -10.14
CA GLU A 31 -0.19 5.06 -11.14
C GLU A 31 0.82 4.73 -12.23
N GLY A 32 1.51 3.61 -12.09
CA GLY A 32 2.48 3.21 -13.10
C GLY A 32 3.93 3.51 -12.76
N LYS A 33 4.20 3.99 -11.56
CA LYS A 33 5.57 4.31 -11.20
C LYS A 33 6.35 3.06 -10.82
N SER A 34 7.64 3.07 -11.15
CA SER A 34 8.50 1.98 -10.73
C SER A 34 8.81 2.11 -9.26
N MET A 35 9.36 1.05 -8.67
CA MET A 35 9.74 1.11 -7.27
C MET A 35 10.79 2.18 -7.02
N LYS A 36 11.67 2.40 -7.99
CA LYS A 36 12.66 3.45 -7.85
C LYS A 36 12.00 4.82 -7.81
N GLU A 37 11.01 5.03 -8.67
CA GLU A 37 10.29 6.30 -8.69
C GLU A 37 9.50 6.52 -7.40
N VAL A 38 8.91 5.45 -6.90
CA VAL A 38 8.18 5.53 -5.64
C VAL A 38 9.13 5.89 -4.52
N ALA A 39 10.31 5.27 -4.51
CA ALA A 39 11.30 5.53 -3.48
C ALA A 39 11.71 6.99 -3.50
N GLU A 40 11.93 7.53 -4.69
CA GLU A 40 12.32 8.91 -4.81
C GLU A 40 11.21 9.86 -4.36
N THR A 41 9.98 9.54 -4.74
CA THR A 41 8.84 10.37 -4.38
C THR A 41 8.64 10.41 -2.87
N LEU A 42 8.81 9.28 -2.22
CA LEU A 42 8.56 9.18 -0.79
C LEU A 42 9.82 9.35 0.04
N ASN A 43 10.95 9.56 -0.62
CA ASN A 43 12.22 9.75 0.05
C ASN A 43 12.59 8.52 0.88
N LEU A 44 12.46 7.35 0.26
CA LEU A 44 12.77 6.08 0.89
C LEU A 44 13.79 5.34 0.07
N ALA A 45 14.42 4.34 0.67
CA ALA A 45 15.29 3.44 -0.09
C ALA A 45 14.41 2.52 -0.91
N VAL A 46 14.91 2.07 -2.06
CA VAL A 46 14.16 1.15 -2.91
C VAL A 46 13.80 -0.12 -2.17
N ARG A 47 14.73 -0.65 -1.36
CA ARG A 47 14.43 -1.88 -0.63
C ARG A 47 13.32 -1.67 0.39
N THR A 48 13.19 -0.45 0.91
CA THR A 48 12.10 -0.15 1.84
C THR A 48 10.77 -0.16 1.11
N VAL A 49 10.74 0.37 -0.11
CA VAL A 49 9.55 0.32 -0.94
C VAL A 49 9.18 -1.13 -1.22
N ALA A 50 10.17 -1.95 -1.58
CA ALA A 50 9.94 -3.36 -1.85
C ALA A 50 9.40 -4.06 -0.61
N PHE A 51 9.92 -3.73 0.56
CA PHE A 51 9.44 -4.30 1.80
C PHE A 51 7.96 -3.99 2.00
N HIS A 52 7.58 -2.73 1.80
CA HIS A 52 6.18 -2.35 1.95
C HIS A 52 5.30 -3.07 0.93
N LYS A 53 5.80 -3.18 -0.30
CA LYS A 53 5.03 -3.87 -1.33
C LYS A 53 4.78 -5.31 -0.96
N TYR A 54 5.81 -6.03 -0.55
CA TYR A 54 5.64 -7.44 -0.23
C TYR A 54 4.80 -7.65 1.02
N ARG A 55 4.93 -6.75 1.99
CA ARG A 55 4.08 -6.85 3.17
C ARG A 55 2.61 -6.68 2.81
N MET A 56 2.32 -5.72 1.92
CA MET A 56 0.95 -5.54 1.47
C MET A 56 0.44 -6.78 0.77
N MET A 57 1.27 -7.37 -0.08
CA MET A 57 0.85 -8.55 -0.81
C MET A 57 0.54 -9.69 0.14
N GLN A 58 1.33 -9.84 1.19
CA GLN A 58 1.06 -10.87 2.18
C GLN A 58 -0.22 -10.60 2.95
N LEU A 59 -0.41 -9.36 3.37
CA LEU A 59 -1.60 -9.00 4.12
C LEU A 59 -2.87 -9.23 3.31
N LEU A 60 -2.81 -8.95 2.02
CA LEU A 60 -3.98 -9.04 1.16
C LEU A 60 -4.07 -10.36 0.42
N ASN A 61 -3.13 -11.25 0.68
CA ASN A 61 -3.08 -12.56 0.04
C ASN A 61 -3.05 -12.43 -1.47
N ILE A 62 -2.24 -11.49 -1.95
CA ILE A 62 -2.09 -11.21 -3.37
C ILE A 62 -0.77 -11.78 -3.82
N LYS A 63 -0.75 -12.38 -5.01
CA LYS A 63 0.44 -13.05 -5.48
C LYS A 63 1.19 -12.35 -6.59
N THR A 64 0.57 -11.42 -7.27
CA THR A 64 1.24 -10.73 -8.37
C THR A 64 1.07 -9.24 -8.25
N SER A 65 1.97 -8.51 -8.90
CA SER A 65 1.87 -7.04 -8.90
C SER A 65 0.62 -6.58 -9.62
N ALA A 66 0.21 -7.31 -10.66
CA ALA A 66 -0.99 -6.93 -11.39
C ALA A 66 -2.22 -6.99 -10.49
N GLU A 67 -2.28 -8.01 -9.64
CA GLU A 67 -3.39 -8.12 -8.71
C GLU A 67 -3.37 -7.00 -7.69
N LEU A 68 -2.17 -6.58 -7.31
CA LEU A 68 -2.05 -5.49 -6.36
C LEU A 68 -2.58 -4.19 -6.95
N VAL A 69 -2.27 -3.93 -8.22
CA VAL A 69 -2.77 -2.75 -8.90
C VAL A 69 -4.28 -2.81 -9.01
N ARG A 70 -4.82 -3.98 -9.36
CA ARG A 70 -6.27 -4.13 -9.44
C ARG A 70 -6.93 -3.88 -8.09
N PHE A 71 -6.29 -4.33 -7.02
CA PHE A 71 -6.81 -4.09 -5.68
C PHE A 71 -6.90 -2.58 -5.43
N ALA A 72 -5.86 -1.84 -5.80
CA ALA A 72 -5.85 -0.40 -5.59
C ALA A 72 -6.98 0.28 -6.33
N VAL A 73 -7.22 -0.13 -7.56
CA VAL A 73 -8.30 0.45 -8.34
C VAL A 73 -9.66 0.11 -7.71
N ALA A 74 -9.82 -1.13 -7.31
CA ALA A 74 -11.10 -1.57 -6.73
C ALA A 74 -11.40 -0.85 -5.42
N GLN A 75 -10.36 -0.50 -4.67
CA GLN A 75 -10.56 0.18 -3.40
C GLN A 75 -10.51 1.70 -3.53
N HIS A 76 -10.47 2.21 -4.75
CA HIS A 76 -10.45 3.65 -5.01
C HIS A 76 -9.26 4.32 -4.34
N ILE A 77 -8.13 3.64 -4.28
CA ILE A 77 -6.92 4.22 -3.73
C ILE A 77 -6.22 5.10 -4.75
N VAL A 78 -6.48 4.84 -6.01
CA VAL A 78 -5.91 5.63 -7.10
C VAL A 78 -6.88 6.68 -7.55
#